data_9c20748d047f144ecb049d742991d6c4
#
_entry.id   9c20748d047f144ecb049d742991d6c4
#
_cell.length_a   1.000
_cell.length_b   1.000
_cell.length_c   1.000
_cell.angle_alpha   90.00
_cell.angle_beta   90.00
_cell.angle_gamma   90.00
#
_symmetry.space_group_name_H-M   'P 1'
#
loop_
_entity.id
_entity.type
_entity.pdbx_description
1 polymer ?
#
loop_
_entity_poly.entity_id
_entity_poly.type
_entity_poly.pdbx_seq_one_letter_code
_entity_poly.pdbx_strand_id
1 'polypeptide(L)'
;MVHSLYQSLNNLETIYADRIGIRYYDEAKGGVVEVPFRQYAADLRRFVAFLRSRTPNPLGQRVAILARNSYHYVMCMYGAVLAGAVAVPLNTGKNWDEIRYELDLVEPVCVLHDGEYLSREPDLGQEYGDRLVPMDAFTAFEPAMEITEVPDLNAMAFIMFTSGTTGRSKGVMLSQKNLFTAMPAFLTPFEDVRSQTGWNTDEFSSLSCLPMFHISAMTSLVSWSVTGHCVNLCNDLKYFYRDLGAMRSDVMAVVPVLLKSIYNDVMKGKRERLNGLRVLTCG
;
A
#
# COMPACT_ATOMS: atom_id res chain seq x y z
N MET A 1 -5.59 -21.61 -1.29
CA MET A 1 -4.99 -20.39 -0.67
C MET A 1 -4.29 -19.62 -1.79
N VAL A 2 -4.41 -18.31 -1.82
CA VAL A 2 -3.73 -17.46 -2.83
C VAL A 2 -2.24 -17.37 -2.49
N HIS A 3 -1.37 -17.54 -3.49
CA HIS A 3 0.09 -17.58 -3.30
C HIS A 3 0.85 -16.50 -4.10
N SER A 4 0.14 -15.74 -4.96
CA SER A 4 0.75 -14.68 -5.75
C SER A 4 -0.22 -13.50 -5.96
N LEU A 5 0.33 -12.34 -6.29
CA LEU A 5 -0.48 -11.17 -6.68
C LEU A 5 -1.28 -11.42 -7.97
N TYR A 6 -0.78 -12.27 -8.87
CA TYR A 6 -1.49 -12.67 -10.07
C TYR A 6 -2.76 -13.47 -9.74
N GLN A 7 -2.65 -14.47 -8.85
CA GLN A 7 -3.83 -15.23 -8.38
C GLN A 7 -4.79 -14.33 -7.60
N SER A 8 -4.25 -13.38 -6.81
CA SER A 8 -5.06 -12.37 -6.14
C SER A 8 -5.85 -11.54 -7.14
N LEU A 9 -5.20 -11.00 -8.18
CA LEU A 9 -5.84 -10.21 -9.23
C LEU A 9 -7.02 -10.95 -9.86
N ASN A 10 -6.87 -12.23 -10.20
CA ASN A 10 -7.95 -13.04 -10.75
C ASN A 10 -9.15 -13.14 -9.81
N ASN A 11 -8.91 -13.30 -8.49
CA ASN A 11 -10.00 -13.32 -7.51
C ASN A 11 -10.69 -11.95 -7.38
N LEU A 12 -9.94 -10.85 -7.46
CA LEU A 12 -10.48 -9.50 -7.42
C LEU A 12 -11.38 -9.21 -8.64
N GLU A 13 -11.07 -9.80 -9.79
CA GLU A 13 -11.84 -9.63 -11.03
C GLU A 13 -13.08 -10.54 -11.11
N THR A 14 -13.08 -11.65 -10.41
CA THR A 14 -14.13 -12.68 -10.53
C THR A 14 -14.96 -12.85 -9.27
N ILE A 15 -14.32 -13.14 -8.13
CA ILE A 15 -15.03 -13.49 -6.88
C ILE A 15 -15.50 -12.24 -6.14
N TYR A 16 -14.67 -11.18 -6.12
CA TYR A 16 -14.88 -10.00 -5.30
C TYR A 16 -15.22 -8.74 -6.10
N ALA A 17 -15.40 -8.85 -7.41
CA ALA A 17 -15.45 -7.74 -8.36
C ALA A 17 -16.38 -6.58 -7.93
N ASP A 18 -17.55 -6.90 -7.38
CA ASP A 18 -18.59 -5.93 -6.99
C ASP A 18 -18.44 -5.39 -5.56
N ARG A 19 -17.56 -5.99 -4.74
CA ARG A 19 -17.29 -5.50 -3.38
C ARG A 19 -16.44 -4.25 -3.43
N ILE A 20 -16.62 -3.37 -2.45
CA ILE A 20 -15.72 -2.23 -2.27
C ILE A 20 -14.39 -2.73 -1.73
N GLY A 21 -13.31 -2.52 -2.47
CA GLY A 21 -11.96 -2.94 -2.10
C GLY A 21 -11.20 -1.86 -1.34
N ILE A 22 -11.34 -0.61 -1.77
CA ILE A 22 -10.66 0.54 -1.14
C ILE A 22 -11.62 1.69 -0.95
N ARG A 23 -11.49 2.39 0.18
CA ARG A 23 -12.05 3.71 0.42
C ARG A 23 -10.94 4.68 0.79
N TYR A 24 -11.10 5.93 0.41
CA TYR A 24 -10.24 7.03 0.86
C TYR A 24 -11.00 8.35 0.83
N TYR A 25 -10.56 9.31 1.65
CA TYR A 25 -11.13 10.65 1.60
C TYR A 25 -10.41 11.46 0.51
N ASP A 26 -11.18 12.01 -0.42
CA ASP A 26 -10.69 12.88 -1.50
C ASP A 26 -10.93 14.34 -1.10
N GLU A 27 -9.84 15.07 -0.88
CA GLU A 27 -9.90 16.48 -0.47
C GLU A 27 -10.53 17.38 -1.54
N ALA A 28 -10.29 17.08 -2.82
CA ALA A 28 -10.81 17.90 -3.91
C ALA A 28 -12.31 17.70 -4.09
N LYS A 29 -12.82 16.49 -3.81
CA LYS A 29 -14.25 16.17 -3.86
C LYS A 29 -14.96 16.47 -2.54
N GLY A 30 -14.22 16.66 -1.45
CA GLY A 30 -14.76 16.88 -0.12
C GLY A 30 -15.54 15.70 0.45
N GLY A 31 -15.16 14.45 0.08
CA GLY A 31 -15.90 13.26 0.48
C GLY A 31 -15.15 11.95 0.30
N VAL A 32 -15.80 10.86 0.73
CA VAL A 32 -15.25 9.51 0.59
C VAL A 32 -15.44 9.02 -0.84
N VAL A 33 -14.37 8.50 -1.41
CA VAL A 33 -14.37 7.77 -2.68
C VAL A 33 -14.34 6.28 -2.37
N GLU A 34 -15.25 5.53 -2.99
CA GLU A 34 -15.32 4.08 -2.92
C GLU A 34 -14.84 3.47 -4.25
N VAL A 35 -13.90 2.55 -4.18
CA VAL A 35 -13.33 1.86 -5.33
C VAL A 35 -13.69 0.38 -5.24
N PRO A 36 -14.57 -0.13 -6.11
CA PRO A 36 -14.86 -1.56 -6.18
C PRO A 36 -13.65 -2.34 -6.68
N PHE A 37 -13.55 -3.62 -6.31
CA PHE A 37 -12.40 -4.45 -6.72
C PHE A 37 -12.25 -4.56 -8.23
N ARG A 38 -13.33 -4.52 -9.02
CA ARG A 38 -13.22 -4.45 -10.47
C ARG A 38 -12.43 -3.24 -10.97
N GLN A 39 -12.64 -2.07 -10.36
CA GLN A 39 -11.89 -0.85 -10.70
C GLN A 39 -10.44 -0.94 -10.20
N TYR A 40 -10.26 -1.44 -8.97
CA TYR A 40 -8.94 -1.69 -8.41
C TYR A 40 -8.09 -2.60 -9.32
N ALA A 41 -8.67 -3.71 -9.80
CA ALA A 41 -8.00 -4.63 -10.72
C ALA A 41 -7.70 -3.98 -12.08
N ALA A 42 -8.64 -3.21 -12.62
CA ALA A 42 -8.44 -2.48 -13.87
C ALA A 42 -7.30 -1.45 -13.73
N ASP A 43 -7.20 -0.77 -12.60
CA ASP A 43 -6.14 0.22 -12.34
C ASP A 43 -4.77 -0.45 -12.14
N LEU A 44 -4.71 -1.62 -11.52
CA LEU A 44 -3.48 -2.43 -11.51
C LEU A 44 -3.03 -2.80 -12.93
N ARG A 45 -3.95 -3.19 -13.79
CA ARG A 45 -3.66 -3.49 -15.21
C ARG A 45 -3.23 -2.24 -15.98
N ARG A 46 -3.81 -1.06 -15.69
CA ARG A 46 -3.35 0.22 -16.26
C ARG A 46 -1.91 0.52 -15.89
N PHE A 47 -1.57 0.29 -14.62
CA PHE A 47 -0.20 0.46 -14.17
C PHE A 47 0.78 -0.49 -14.88
N VAL A 48 0.40 -1.75 -15.09
CA VAL A 48 1.22 -2.70 -15.86
C VAL A 48 1.43 -2.20 -17.30
N ALA A 49 0.39 -1.70 -17.97
CA ALA A 49 0.49 -1.12 -19.31
C ALA A 49 1.40 0.11 -19.34
N PHE A 50 1.24 1.01 -18.37
CA PHE A 50 2.10 2.17 -18.17
C PHE A 50 3.58 1.76 -18.01
N LEU A 51 3.88 0.82 -17.11
CA LEU A 51 5.26 0.42 -16.86
C LEU A 51 5.90 -0.25 -18.08
N ARG A 52 5.15 -1.07 -18.81
CA ARG A 52 5.62 -1.69 -20.07
C ARG A 52 5.90 -0.66 -21.17
N SER A 53 5.21 0.47 -21.19
CA SER A 53 5.51 1.57 -22.12
C SER A 53 6.81 2.28 -21.78
N ARG A 54 7.20 2.32 -20.50
CA ARG A 54 8.44 2.92 -20.01
C ARG A 54 9.63 1.97 -20.14
N THR A 55 9.41 0.70 -19.87
CA THR A 55 10.42 -0.36 -19.98
C THR A 55 9.78 -1.62 -20.57
N PRO A 56 10.09 -1.98 -21.82
CA PRO A 56 9.50 -3.13 -22.50
C PRO A 56 9.68 -4.47 -21.75
N ASN A 57 10.78 -4.60 -21.02
CA ASN A 57 11.03 -5.74 -20.14
C ASN A 57 11.14 -5.27 -18.68
N PRO A 58 10.04 -5.21 -17.93
CA PRO A 58 10.04 -4.76 -16.53
C PRO A 58 10.61 -5.80 -15.56
N LEU A 59 10.82 -7.06 -15.97
CA LEU A 59 11.26 -8.13 -15.08
C LEU A 59 12.56 -7.78 -14.33
N GLY A 60 12.48 -7.74 -12.99
CA GLY A 60 13.60 -7.40 -12.12
C GLY A 60 14.02 -5.92 -12.13
N GLN A 61 13.40 -5.07 -12.95
CA GLN A 61 13.65 -3.63 -12.92
C GLN A 61 13.09 -3.00 -11.65
N ARG A 62 13.82 -2.02 -11.07
CA ARG A 62 13.39 -1.35 -9.83
C ARG A 62 12.55 -0.13 -10.15
N VAL A 63 11.43 -0.02 -9.45
CA VAL A 63 10.48 1.10 -9.51
C VAL A 63 10.45 1.73 -8.12
N ALA A 64 11.05 2.89 -7.96
CA ALA A 64 11.03 3.62 -6.70
C ALA A 64 9.72 4.38 -6.53
N ILE A 65 9.21 4.42 -5.30
CA ILE A 65 7.98 5.14 -4.94
C ILE A 65 8.32 6.11 -3.82
N LEU A 66 8.35 7.39 -4.15
CA LEU A 66 8.68 8.50 -3.25
C LEU A 66 7.46 9.40 -3.07
N ALA A 67 6.52 8.94 -2.24
CA ALA A 67 5.22 9.55 -2.09
C ALA A 67 4.58 9.20 -0.74
N ARG A 68 3.52 9.94 -0.37
CA ARG A 68 2.67 9.62 0.78
C ARG A 68 1.69 8.49 0.44
N ASN A 69 1.13 7.90 1.50
CA ASN A 69 0.05 6.93 1.35
C ASN A 69 -1.08 7.50 0.48
N SER A 70 -1.53 6.73 -0.50
CA SER A 70 -2.67 7.08 -1.35
C SER A 70 -3.16 5.85 -2.11
N TYR A 71 -4.31 5.97 -2.75
CA TYR A 71 -4.78 4.96 -3.69
C TYR A 71 -3.77 4.70 -4.83
N HIS A 72 -3.22 5.76 -5.41
CA HIS A 72 -2.21 5.64 -6.47
C HIS A 72 -0.93 4.96 -5.98
N TYR A 73 -0.53 5.19 -4.74
CA TYR A 73 0.61 4.48 -4.13
C TYR A 73 0.41 2.95 -4.14
N VAL A 74 -0.80 2.50 -3.77
CA VAL A 74 -1.16 1.08 -3.80
C VAL A 74 -1.07 0.51 -5.21
N MET A 75 -1.61 1.23 -6.20
CA MET A 75 -1.56 0.83 -7.60
C MET A 75 -0.13 0.73 -8.11
N CYS A 76 0.71 1.73 -7.82
CA CYS A 76 2.12 1.74 -8.20
C CYS A 76 2.89 0.57 -7.59
N MET A 77 2.70 0.33 -6.30
CA MET A 77 3.43 -0.71 -5.57
C MET A 77 3.11 -2.12 -6.07
N TYR A 78 1.82 -2.47 -6.13
CA TYR A 78 1.43 -3.83 -6.53
C TYR A 78 1.42 -4.00 -8.06
N GLY A 79 1.11 -2.95 -8.81
CA GLY A 79 1.20 -2.97 -10.26
C GLY A 79 2.63 -3.17 -10.77
N ALA A 80 3.64 -2.61 -10.09
CA ALA A 80 5.05 -2.87 -10.40
C ALA A 80 5.38 -4.36 -10.25
N VAL A 81 4.97 -4.98 -9.14
CA VAL A 81 5.22 -6.41 -8.90
C VAL A 81 4.43 -7.31 -9.86
N LEU A 82 3.20 -6.94 -10.20
CA LEU A 82 2.42 -7.65 -11.23
C LEU A 82 3.06 -7.58 -12.62
N ALA A 83 3.75 -6.48 -12.93
CA ALA A 83 4.53 -6.36 -14.18
C ALA A 83 5.84 -7.15 -14.14
N GLY A 84 6.21 -7.75 -13.01
CA GLY A 84 7.48 -8.45 -12.79
C GLY A 84 8.63 -7.55 -12.31
N ALA A 85 8.35 -6.27 -12.05
CA ALA A 85 9.32 -5.34 -11.50
C ALA A 85 9.46 -5.47 -9.98
N VAL A 86 10.45 -4.79 -9.43
CA VAL A 86 10.72 -4.71 -7.99
C VAL A 86 10.23 -3.35 -7.48
N ALA A 87 9.25 -3.34 -6.61
CA ALA A 87 8.78 -2.12 -5.96
C ALA A 87 9.74 -1.70 -4.84
N VAL A 88 10.11 -0.43 -4.83
CA VAL A 88 11.04 0.16 -3.84
C VAL A 88 10.36 1.34 -3.16
N PRO A 89 9.55 1.11 -2.13
CA PRO A 89 8.91 2.17 -1.36
C PRO A 89 9.94 2.92 -0.49
N LEU A 90 10.01 4.25 -0.65
CA LEU A 90 10.94 5.12 0.04
C LEU A 90 10.24 5.94 1.14
N ASN A 91 10.98 6.22 2.21
CA ASN A 91 10.48 7.02 3.33
C ASN A 91 10.61 8.52 3.03
N THR A 92 9.50 9.19 2.75
CA THR A 92 9.44 10.64 2.49
C THR A 92 9.83 11.52 3.69
N GLY A 93 9.97 10.95 4.89
CA GLY A 93 10.46 11.67 6.07
C GLY A 93 11.99 11.82 6.12
N LYS A 94 12.73 11.15 5.24
CA LYS A 94 14.19 11.24 5.14
C LYS A 94 14.62 12.53 4.43
N ASN A 95 15.86 12.96 4.70
CA ASN A 95 16.49 14.03 3.96
C ASN A 95 16.95 13.57 2.57
N TRP A 96 17.36 14.54 1.72
CA TRP A 96 17.75 14.26 0.34
C TRP A 96 18.96 13.34 0.22
N ASP A 97 19.99 13.53 1.03
CA ASP A 97 21.20 12.69 0.97
C ASP A 97 20.90 11.22 1.27
N GLU A 98 19.98 10.96 2.20
CA GLU A 98 19.53 9.58 2.50
C GLU A 98 18.73 8.99 1.36
N ILE A 99 17.78 9.74 0.79
CA ILE A 99 16.96 9.29 -0.36
C ILE A 99 17.84 9.07 -1.59
N ARG A 100 18.75 10.01 -1.87
CA ARG A 100 19.71 9.90 -2.98
C ARG A 100 20.56 8.63 -2.86
N TYR A 101 21.10 8.38 -1.67
CA TYR A 101 21.84 7.15 -1.41
C TYR A 101 21.01 5.89 -1.68
N GLU A 102 19.74 5.86 -1.28
CA GLU A 102 18.85 4.73 -1.52
C GLU A 102 18.51 4.57 -3.01
N LEU A 103 18.29 5.66 -3.71
CA LEU A 103 18.06 5.67 -5.16
C LEU A 103 19.29 5.23 -5.95
N ASP A 104 20.49 5.70 -5.57
CA ASP A 104 21.75 5.29 -6.18
C ASP A 104 22.02 3.81 -5.99
N LEU A 105 21.66 3.26 -4.83
CA LEU A 105 21.82 1.84 -4.52
C LEU A 105 20.93 0.94 -5.38
N VAL A 106 19.71 1.39 -5.70
CA VAL A 106 18.73 0.57 -6.43
C VAL A 106 18.66 0.89 -7.92
N GLU A 107 19.20 2.01 -8.37
CA GLU A 107 19.22 2.45 -9.77
C GLU A 107 17.87 2.25 -10.47
N PRO A 108 16.79 2.95 -10.05
CA PRO A 108 15.45 2.68 -10.54
C PRO A 108 15.27 3.13 -11.98
N VAL A 109 14.46 2.39 -12.76
CA VAL A 109 14.05 2.79 -14.11
C VAL A 109 13.07 3.97 -14.12
N CYS A 110 12.31 4.13 -13.01
CA CYS A 110 11.53 5.33 -12.75
C CYS A 110 11.35 5.54 -11.24
N VAL A 111 11.14 6.81 -10.89
CA VAL A 111 10.82 7.28 -9.53
C VAL A 111 9.42 7.90 -9.58
N LEU A 112 8.46 7.22 -8.97
CA LEU A 112 7.07 7.65 -8.91
C LEU A 112 6.88 8.59 -7.72
N HIS A 113 6.23 9.74 -7.92
CA HIS A 113 6.09 10.77 -6.89
C HIS A 113 4.69 11.39 -6.85
N ASP A 114 4.32 11.98 -5.70
CA ASP A 114 3.08 12.75 -5.51
C ASP A 114 3.29 14.28 -5.62
N GLY A 115 4.50 14.71 -5.95
CA GLY A 115 4.88 16.13 -6.07
C GLY A 115 5.31 16.78 -4.76
N GLU A 116 4.94 16.27 -3.59
CA GLU A 116 5.28 16.93 -2.32
C GLU A 116 6.77 16.89 -2.01
N TYR A 117 7.40 15.72 -2.16
CA TYR A 117 8.84 15.62 -1.91
C TYR A 117 9.64 16.47 -2.90
N LEU A 118 9.24 16.46 -4.17
CA LEU A 118 9.86 17.25 -5.23
C LEU A 118 9.82 18.76 -4.94
N SER A 119 8.75 19.25 -4.33
CA SER A 119 8.65 20.67 -3.95
C SER A 119 9.63 21.10 -2.86
N ARG A 120 10.08 20.15 -2.02
CA ARG A 120 11.09 20.39 -0.97
C ARG A 120 12.52 20.23 -1.46
N GLU A 121 12.73 19.38 -2.45
CA GLU A 121 14.04 18.96 -2.96
C GLU A 121 14.09 19.13 -4.50
N PRO A 122 14.29 20.38 -4.99
CA PRO A 122 14.29 20.65 -6.43
C PRO A 122 15.39 19.92 -7.21
N ASP A 123 16.51 19.61 -6.56
CA ASP A 123 17.65 18.89 -7.19
C ASP A 123 17.26 17.50 -7.68
N LEU A 124 16.26 16.87 -7.06
CA LEU A 124 15.70 15.60 -7.51
C LEU A 124 15.25 15.69 -8.98
N GLY A 125 14.61 16.81 -9.37
CA GLY A 125 14.18 17.05 -10.76
C GLY A 125 15.32 17.11 -11.74
N GLN A 126 16.43 17.73 -11.36
CA GLN A 126 17.62 17.85 -12.22
C GLN A 126 18.35 16.51 -12.38
N GLU A 127 18.43 15.75 -11.30
CA GLU A 127 19.22 14.49 -11.28
C GLU A 127 18.49 13.33 -11.95
N TYR A 128 17.17 13.22 -11.76
CA TYR A 128 16.39 12.08 -12.26
C TYR A 128 15.61 12.37 -13.54
N GLY A 129 15.40 13.64 -13.92
CA GLY A 129 14.82 14.06 -15.20
C GLY A 129 13.61 13.24 -15.64
N ASP A 130 13.69 12.61 -16.81
CA ASP A 130 12.61 11.80 -17.38
C ASP A 130 12.26 10.52 -16.57
N ARG A 131 13.11 10.14 -15.61
CA ARG A 131 12.80 9.03 -14.68
C ARG A 131 11.82 9.45 -13.59
N LEU A 132 11.66 10.74 -13.32
CA LEU A 132 10.64 11.24 -12.40
C LEU A 132 9.27 11.24 -13.08
N VAL A 133 8.31 10.56 -12.48
CA VAL A 133 6.97 10.37 -13.06
C VAL A 133 5.90 10.57 -12.00
N PRO A 134 4.88 11.39 -12.25
CA PRO A 134 3.71 11.47 -11.36
C PRO A 134 3.07 10.10 -11.17
N MET A 135 2.70 9.77 -9.93
CA MET A 135 2.09 8.47 -9.60
C MET A 135 0.80 8.18 -10.35
N ASP A 136 0.04 9.22 -10.71
CA ASP A 136 -1.24 9.12 -11.42
C ASP A 136 -1.08 8.95 -12.95
N ALA A 137 0.14 9.01 -13.48
CA ALA A 137 0.39 8.90 -14.92
C ALA A 137 -0.18 7.62 -15.55
N PHE A 138 -0.29 6.53 -14.79
CA PHE A 138 -0.88 5.28 -15.27
C PHE A 138 -2.37 5.40 -15.61
N THR A 139 -3.08 6.36 -15.04
CA THR A 139 -4.53 6.53 -15.26
C THR A 139 -4.89 6.89 -16.70
N ALA A 140 -3.92 7.39 -17.47
CA ALA A 140 -4.08 7.70 -18.89
C ALA A 140 -3.97 6.46 -19.80
N PHE A 141 -3.67 5.29 -19.26
CA PHE A 141 -3.47 4.07 -20.04
C PHE A 141 -4.72 3.18 -20.02
N GLU A 142 -4.93 2.44 -21.10
CA GLU A 142 -5.90 1.35 -21.12
C GLU A 142 -5.36 0.16 -20.30
N PRO A 143 -6.24 -0.61 -19.62
CA PRO A 143 -5.83 -1.78 -18.90
C PRO A 143 -5.11 -2.81 -19.78
N ALA A 144 -3.97 -3.34 -19.33
CA ALA A 144 -3.29 -4.41 -20.05
C ALA A 144 -4.21 -5.64 -20.17
N MET A 145 -4.41 -6.12 -21.38
CA MET A 145 -5.26 -7.29 -21.66
C MET A 145 -4.68 -8.56 -21.02
N GLU A 146 -3.36 -8.70 -21.10
CA GLU A 146 -2.65 -9.88 -20.58
C GLU A 146 -1.61 -9.48 -19.53
N ILE A 147 -1.65 -10.19 -18.40
CA ILE A 147 -0.61 -10.20 -17.38
C ILE A 147 -0.16 -11.63 -17.23
N THR A 148 1.14 -11.85 -17.35
CA THR A 148 1.74 -13.17 -17.14
C THR A 148 2.19 -13.28 -15.69
N GLU A 149 1.87 -14.39 -15.05
CA GLU A 149 2.36 -14.67 -13.69
C GLU A 149 3.89 -14.73 -13.69
N VAL A 150 4.52 -14.10 -12.70
CA VAL A 150 5.97 -14.19 -12.49
C VAL A 150 6.34 -15.64 -12.19
N PRO A 151 7.23 -16.28 -12.99
CA PRO A 151 7.45 -17.72 -12.90
C PRO A 151 8.15 -18.16 -11.61
N ASP A 152 8.95 -17.28 -11.00
CA ASP A 152 9.61 -17.56 -9.71
C ASP A 152 9.12 -16.62 -8.61
N LEU A 153 8.27 -17.12 -7.74
CA LEU A 153 7.78 -16.39 -6.57
C LEU A 153 8.84 -16.15 -5.49
N ASN A 154 10.03 -16.76 -5.59
CA ASN A 154 11.18 -16.45 -4.73
C ASN A 154 12.03 -15.30 -5.29
N ALA A 155 11.83 -14.89 -6.55
CA ALA A 155 12.48 -13.73 -7.11
C ALA A 155 12.15 -12.47 -6.30
N MET A 156 13.07 -11.52 -6.28
CA MET A 156 12.90 -10.25 -5.59
C MET A 156 11.70 -9.50 -6.16
N ALA A 157 10.79 -9.08 -5.27
CA ALA A 157 9.59 -8.33 -5.61
C ALA A 157 9.55 -6.96 -4.93
N PHE A 158 10.22 -6.83 -3.78
CA PHE A 158 10.28 -5.58 -3.02
C PHE A 158 11.68 -5.36 -2.46
N ILE A 159 12.08 -4.10 -2.33
CA ILE A 159 13.23 -3.66 -1.53
C ILE A 159 12.71 -2.68 -0.49
N MET A 160 12.81 -3.04 0.79
CA MET A 160 12.35 -2.22 1.92
C MET A 160 13.57 -1.68 2.67
N PHE A 161 13.71 -0.36 2.74
CA PHE A 161 14.83 0.24 3.46
C PHE A 161 14.58 0.31 4.97
N THR A 162 15.58 -0.10 5.73
CA THR A 162 15.60 -0.02 7.19
C THR A 162 16.75 0.87 7.66
N SER A 163 16.58 1.52 8.81
CA SER A 163 17.68 2.23 9.48
C SER A 163 18.73 1.21 9.93
N GLY A 164 19.86 1.17 9.23
CA GLY A 164 20.95 0.28 9.58
C GLY A 164 21.59 0.65 10.93
N THR A 165 21.98 -0.33 11.74
CA THR A 165 22.75 -0.13 12.98
C THR A 165 24.09 0.57 12.74
N THR A 166 24.58 0.62 11.51
CA THR A 166 25.84 1.24 11.06
C THR A 166 25.68 2.66 10.53
N GLY A 167 24.50 3.28 10.67
CA GLY A 167 24.23 4.66 10.28
C GLY A 167 23.77 4.87 8.83
N ARG A 168 23.87 3.88 7.94
CA ARG A 168 23.33 3.95 6.58
C ARG A 168 22.18 2.97 6.38
N SER A 169 21.20 3.35 5.57
CA SER A 169 20.07 2.50 5.19
C SER A 169 20.53 1.21 4.52
N LYS A 170 19.82 0.12 4.83
CA LYS A 170 20.02 -1.19 4.20
C LYS A 170 18.73 -1.62 3.51
N GLY A 171 18.81 -2.03 2.25
CA GLY A 171 17.70 -2.57 1.48
C GLY A 171 17.47 -4.05 1.81
N VAL A 172 16.34 -4.36 2.44
CA VAL A 172 15.89 -5.74 2.67
C VAL A 172 15.13 -6.22 1.45
N MET A 173 15.61 -7.26 0.81
CA MET A 173 15.00 -7.88 -0.36
C MET A 173 13.91 -8.86 0.07
N LEU A 174 12.71 -8.69 -0.46
CA LEU A 174 11.56 -9.56 -0.19
C LEU A 174 10.98 -10.10 -1.48
N SER A 175 10.57 -11.34 -1.45
CA SER A 175 9.86 -12.01 -2.55
C SER A 175 8.34 -11.99 -2.34
N GLN A 176 7.57 -12.29 -3.38
CA GLN A 176 6.14 -12.55 -3.23
C GLN A 176 5.89 -13.70 -2.24
N LYS A 177 6.72 -14.74 -2.28
CA LYS A 177 6.62 -15.87 -1.35
C LYS A 177 6.76 -15.42 0.11
N ASN A 178 7.69 -14.52 0.44
CA ASN A 178 7.81 -13.99 1.80
C ASN A 178 6.52 -13.30 2.24
N LEU A 179 5.94 -12.45 1.39
CA LEU A 179 4.71 -11.74 1.66
C LEU A 179 3.53 -12.69 1.91
N PHE A 180 3.29 -13.63 1.00
CA PHE A 180 2.16 -14.55 1.09
C PHE A 180 2.33 -15.59 2.21
N THR A 181 3.56 -15.96 2.58
CA THR A 181 3.83 -16.82 3.73
C THR A 181 3.56 -16.12 5.08
N ALA A 182 3.73 -14.80 5.13
CA ALA A 182 3.47 -14.02 6.34
C ALA A 182 1.96 -13.73 6.56
N MET A 183 1.14 -13.80 5.52
CA MET A 183 -0.30 -13.46 5.60
C MET A 183 -1.09 -14.25 6.66
N PRO A 184 -0.95 -15.57 6.80
CA PRO A 184 -1.70 -16.31 7.82
C PRO A 184 -1.42 -15.81 9.23
N ALA A 185 -0.15 -15.50 9.56
CA ALA A 185 0.21 -14.97 10.86
C ALA A 185 -0.43 -13.59 11.12
N PHE A 186 -0.65 -12.81 10.07
CA PHE A 186 -1.35 -11.53 10.17
C PHE A 186 -2.87 -11.73 10.35
N LEU A 187 -3.49 -12.68 9.66
CA LEU A 187 -4.94 -12.90 9.66
C LEU A 187 -5.44 -13.66 10.89
N THR A 188 -4.66 -14.62 11.41
CA THR A 188 -5.07 -15.50 12.52
C THR A 188 -5.60 -14.74 13.75
N PRO A 189 -4.96 -13.69 14.27
CA PRO A 189 -5.48 -12.94 15.43
C PRO A 189 -6.88 -12.37 15.22
N PHE A 190 -7.21 -11.98 13.99
CA PHE A 190 -8.54 -11.47 13.66
C PHE A 190 -9.57 -12.56 13.57
N GLU A 191 -9.22 -13.72 13.04
CA GLU A 191 -10.07 -14.91 13.01
C GLU A 191 -10.38 -15.39 14.43
N ASP A 192 -9.40 -15.38 15.33
CA ASP A 192 -9.58 -15.73 16.74
C ASP A 192 -10.57 -14.79 17.42
N VAL A 193 -10.41 -13.49 17.28
CA VAL A 193 -11.36 -12.49 17.83
C VAL A 193 -12.75 -12.69 17.24
N ARG A 194 -12.85 -12.92 15.94
CA ARG A 194 -14.12 -13.15 15.27
C ARG A 194 -14.84 -14.38 15.84
N SER A 195 -14.13 -15.49 16.02
CA SER A 195 -14.67 -16.72 16.58
C SER A 195 -15.13 -16.57 18.03
N GLN A 196 -14.36 -15.84 18.86
CA GLN A 196 -14.66 -15.63 20.28
C GLN A 196 -15.83 -14.65 20.52
N THR A 197 -16.01 -13.68 19.65
CA THR A 197 -17.03 -12.63 19.81
C THR A 197 -18.33 -12.94 19.09
N GLY A 198 -18.39 -14.01 18.30
CA GLY A 198 -19.53 -14.31 17.42
C GLY A 198 -19.70 -13.28 16.30
N TRP A 199 -18.72 -12.42 16.08
CA TRP A 199 -18.71 -11.46 14.99
C TRP A 199 -18.54 -12.19 13.67
N ASN A 200 -19.67 -12.52 13.04
CA ASN A 200 -19.70 -13.23 11.78
C ASN A 200 -20.15 -12.27 10.68
N THR A 201 -19.21 -11.60 10.06
CA THR A 201 -19.47 -10.87 8.83
C THR A 201 -18.52 -11.37 7.76
N ASP A 202 -19.05 -11.67 6.58
CA ASP A 202 -18.24 -12.03 5.42
C ASP A 202 -17.50 -10.82 4.85
N GLU A 203 -17.90 -9.63 5.28
CA GLU A 203 -17.33 -8.36 4.86
C GLU A 203 -17.04 -7.50 6.08
N PHE A 204 -15.79 -7.09 6.22
CA PHE A 204 -15.38 -6.07 7.18
C PHE A 204 -14.37 -5.12 6.53
N SER A 205 -14.10 -4.02 7.19
CA SER A 205 -13.16 -3.01 6.72
C SER A 205 -12.05 -2.75 7.72
N SER A 206 -10.86 -2.50 7.21
CA SER A 206 -9.72 -2.12 8.05
C SER A 206 -9.25 -0.70 7.72
N LEU A 207 -8.88 0.08 8.75
CA LEU A 207 -8.20 1.35 8.54
C LEU A 207 -6.69 1.12 8.41
N SER A 208 -6.13 1.49 7.25
CA SER A 208 -4.70 1.52 7.00
C SER A 208 -4.17 2.93 7.18
N CYS A 209 -3.54 3.21 8.32
CA CYS A 209 -3.00 4.52 8.68
C CYS A 209 -1.47 4.51 8.85
N LEU A 210 -0.84 3.35 8.79
CA LEU A 210 0.61 3.24 8.89
C LEU A 210 1.27 3.55 7.54
N PRO A 211 2.51 4.11 7.54
CA PRO A 211 3.21 4.40 6.30
C PRO A 211 3.46 3.14 5.46
N MET A 212 3.13 3.18 4.18
CA MET A 212 3.21 2.03 3.26
C MET A 212 4.64 1.63 2.89
N PHE A 213 5.63 2.46 3.22
CA PHE A 213 7.04 2.06 3.11
C PHE A 213 7.49 1.12 4.25
N HIS A 214 6.61 0.76 5.19
CA HIS A 214 6.86 -0.27 6.20
C HIS A 214 6.18 -1.58 5.86
N ILE A 215 6.87 -2.70 6.13
CA ILE A 215 6.40 -4.06 5.81
C ILE A 215 5.05 -4.38 6.46
N SER A 216 4.78 -3.91 7.68
CA SER A 216 3.52 -4.17 8.39
C SER A 216 2.32 -3.58 7.67
N ALA A 217 2.43 -2.34 7.17
CA ALA A 217 1.37 -1.69 6.40
C ALA A 217 1.14 -2.41 5.07
N MET A 218 2.22 -2.77 4.38
CA MET A 218 2.15 -3.49 3.11
C MET A 218 1.52 -4.88 3.27
N THR A 219 1.95 -5.66 4.27
CA THR A 219 1.37 -7.00 4.52
C THR A 219 -0.11 -6.89 4.90
N SER A 220 -0.47 -5.93 5.74
CA SER A 220 -1.86 -5.65 6.11
C SER A 220 -2.72 -5.39 4.87
N LEU A 221 -2.28 -4.47 4.03
CA LEU A 221 -3.03 -4.06 2.84
C LEU A 221 -3.27 -5.22 1.87
N VAL A 222 -2.22 -6.02 1.57
CA VAL A 222 -2.38 -7.17 0.67
C VAL A 222 -3.24 -8.26 1.29
N SER A 223 -3.10 -8.51 2.60
CA SER A 223 -3.89 -9.54 3.29
C SER A 223 -5.39 -9.27 3.20
N TRP A 224 -5.80 -8.03 3.47
CA TRP A 224 -7.20 -7.64 3.37
C TRP A 224 -7.72 -7.68 1.92
N SER A 225 -6.93 -7.16 0.97
CA SER A 225 -7.31 -7.19 -0.45
C SER A 225 -7.48 -8.61 -0.98
N VAL A 226 -6.53 -9.51 -0.66
CA VAL A 226 -6.54 -10.92 -1.10
C VAL A 226 -7.74 -11.69 -0.54
N THR A 227 -8.23 -11.33 0.64
CA THR A 227 -9.39 -11.95 1.27
C THR A 227 -10.71 -11.28 0.92
N GLY A 228 -10.70 -10.27 0.05
CA GLY A 228 -11.90 -9.57 -0.42
C GLY A 228 -12.50 -8.59 0.59
N HIS A 229 -11.70 -8.11 1.56
CA HIS A 229 -12.12 -7.14 2.55
C HIS A 229 -11.71 -5.72 2.16
N CYS A 230 -12.52 -4.75 2.57
CA CYS A 230 -12.28 -3.35 2.25
C CYS A 230 -11.13 -2.77 3.08
N VAL A 231 -10.25 -1.99 2.44
CA VAL A 231 -9.24 -1.18 3.11
C VAL A 231 -9.59 0.30 3.01
N ASN A 232 -9.77 0.94 4.15
CA ASN A 232 -9.94 2.37 4.27
C ASN A 232 -8.55 3.02 4.39
N LEU A 233 -8.14 3.84 3.43
CA LEU A 233 -6.84 4.48 3.41
C LEU A 233 -6.89 5.82 4.13
N CYS A 234 -6.09 5.95 5.19
CA CYS A 234 -5.77 7.23 5.79
C CYS A 234 -4.46 7.74 5.16
N ASN A 235 -4.57 8.77 4.34
CA ASN A 235 -3.45 9.30 3.58
C ASN A 235 -2.43 10.06 4.46
N ASP A 236 -2.92 10.68 5.55
CA ASP A 236 -2.09 11.45 6.48
C ASP A 236 -2.67 11.35 7.90
N LEU A 237 -1.83 11.04 8.88
CA LEU A 237 -2.23 10.91 10.29
C LEU A 237 -2.86 12.18 10.88
N LYS A 238 -2.59 13.36 10.32
CA LYS A 238 -3.26 14.61 10.75
C LYS A 238 -4.78 14.57 10.54
N TYR A 239 -5.25 13.76 9.58
CA TYR A 239 -6.67 13.57 9.28
C TYR A 239 -7.26 12.28 9.89
N PHE A 240 -6.50 11.58 10.73
CA PHE A 240 -6.87 10.28 11.28
C PHE A 240 -8.31 10.19 11.80
N TYR A 241 -8.72 11.12 12.67
CA TYR A 241 -10.07 11.09 13.23
C TYR A 241 -11.16 11.46 12.24
N ARG A 242 -10.88 12.33 11.27
CA ARG A 242 -11.80 12.61 10.17
C ARG A 242 -12.02 11.35 9.33
N ASP A 243 -10.95 10.70 8.94
CA ASP A 243 -10.97 9.53 8.06
C ASP A 243 -11.64 8.33 8.76
N LEU A 244 -11.32 8.12 10.04
CA LEU A 244 -12.00 7.10 10.87
C LEU A 244 -13.49 7.40 11.04
N GLY A 245 -13.88 8.66 11.17
CA GLY A 245 -15.26 9.10 11.27
C GLY A 245 -16.03 9.01 9.95
N ALA A 246 -15.37 9.32 8.83
CA ALA A 246 -15.99 9.30 7.51
C ALA A 246 -16.09 7.87 6.92
N MET A 247 -15.09 7.03 7.20
CA MET A 247 -14.99 5.67 6.69
C MET A 247 -15.09 4.68 7.86
N ARG A 248 -16.28 4.13 8.09
CA ARG A 248 -16.45 3.12 9.13
C ARG A 248 -15.41 2.01 8.95
N SER A 249 -14.67 1.74 10.03
CA SER A 249 -13.65 0.69 10.06
C SER A 249 -13.91 -0.25 11.23
N ASP A 250 -13.87 -1.56 10.98
CA ASP A 250 -14.07 -2.58 12.00
C ASP A 250 -12.76 -2.94 12.69
N VAL A 251 -11.65 -2.85 11.96
CA VAL A 251 -10.32 -3.30 12.38
C VAL A 251 -9.28 -2.22 12.12
N MET A 252 -8.28 -2.11 12.99
CA MET A 252 -7.15 -1.21 12.78
C MET A 252 -5.89 -1.75 13.46
N ALA A 253 -4.76 -1.67 12.76
CA ALA A 253 -3.44 -1.87 13.34
C ALA A 253 -2.76 -0.51 13.58
N VAL A 254 -2.18 -0.33 14.76
CA VAL A 254 -1.54 0.92 15.17
C VAL A 254 -0.18 0.70 15.81
N VAL A 255 0.58 1.78 15.92
CA VAL A 255 1.82 1.84 16.72
C VAL A 255 1.51 2.33 18.15
N PRO A 256 2.39 2.06 19.13
CA PRO A 256 2.15 2.38 20.54
C PRO A 256 1.78 3.85 20.81
N VAL A 257 2.37 4.78 20.07
CA VAL A 257 2.08 6.23 20.25
C VAL A 257 0.64 6.56 19.86
N LEU A 258 0.12 5.96 18.78
CA LEU A 258 -1.25 6.15 18.34
C LEU A 258 -2.24 5.44 19.28
N LEU A 259 -1.91 4.23 19.73
CA LEU A 259 -2.68 3.51 20.75
C LEU A 259 -2.85 4.34 22.02
N LYS A 260 -1.77 4.96 22.50
CA LYS A 260 -1.82 5.83 23.68
C LYS A 260 -2.72 7.04 23.47
N SER A 261 -2.69 7.64 22.28
CA SER A 261 -3.57 8.76 21.92
C SER A 261 -5.05 8.35 21.94
N ILE A 262 -5.37 7.22 21.33
CA ILE A 262 -6.72 6.65 21.29
C ILE A 262 -7.20 6.33 22.72
N TYR A 263 -6.37 5.66 23.52
CA TYR A 263 -6.68 5.35 24.91
C TYR A 263 -7.03 6.62 25.72
N ASN A 264 -6.22 7.66 25.60
CA ASN A 264 -6.46 8.93 26.28
C ASN A 264 -7.77 9.59 25.87
N ASP A 265 -8.16 9.49 24.58
CA ASP A 265 -9.43 10.02 24.11
C ASP A 265 -10.62 9.22 24.66
N VAL A 266 -10.52 7.91 24.69
CA VAL A 266 -11.55 7.04 25.30
C VAL A 266 -11.71 7.35 26.79
N MET A 267 -10.61 7.52 27.53
CA MET A 267 -10.64 7.87 28.96
C MET A 267 -11.22 9.27 29.23
N LYS A 268 -11.18 10.16 28.25
CA LYS A 268 -11.83 11.48 28.27
C LYS A 268 -13.29 11.47 27.78
N GLY A 269 -13.87 10.28 27.58
CA GLY A 269 -15.26 10.12 27.15
C GLY A 269 -15.51 10.36 25.65
N LYS A 270 -14.45 10.38 24.81
CA LYS A 270 -14.57 10.63 23.35
C LYS A 270 -14.64 9.34 22.54
N ARG A 271 -15.28 8.29 23.08
CA ARG A 271 -15.38 6.98 22.45
C ARG A 271 -16.11 7.01 21.10
N GLU A 272 -17.01 7.96 20.89
CA GLU A 272 -17.71 8.17 19.63
C GLU A 272 -16.79 8.42 18.43
N ARG A 273 -15.56 8.91 18.69
CA ARG A 273 -14.55 9.12 17.65
C ARG A 273 -14.06 7.82 16.99
N LEU A 274 -14.29 6.66 17.63
CA LEU A 274 -13.87 5.37 17.10
C LEU A 274 -14.83 4.77 16.08
N ASN A 275 -16.00 5.40 15.88
CA ASN A 275 -16.98 5.08 14.83
C ASN A 275 -17.22 3.58 14.59
N GLY A 276 -17.41 2.82 15.68
CA GLY A 276 -17.75 1.39 15.61
C GLY A 276 -16.53 0.46 15.43
N LEU A 277 -15.31 0.95 15.59
CA LEU A 277 -14.10 0.12 15.62
C LEU A 277 -14.27 -1.03 16.63
N ARG A 278 -14.00 -2.27 16.20
CA ARG A 278 -14.20 -3.49 16.98
C ARG A 278 -12.89 -4.10 17.47
N VAL A 279 -11.87 -4.09 16.58
CA VAL A 279 -10.56 -4.70 16.86
C VAL A 279 -9.46 -3.67 16.65
N LEU A 280 -8.63 -3.54 17.68
CA LEU A 280 -7.43 -2.71 17.66
C LEU A 280 -6.23 -3.59 17.99
N THR A 281 -5.29 -3.68 17.07
CA THR A 281 -4.02 -4.38 17.30
C THR A 281 -2.87 -3.37 17.38
N CYS A 282 -1.85 -3.69 18.18
CA CYS A 282 -0.66 -2.86 18.33
C CYS A 282 0.58 -3.73 18.13
N GLY A 283 1.49 -3.32 17.25
CA GLY A 283 2.75 -3.98 16.96
C GLY A 283 3.94 -3.04 17.15
#